data_8be54da8e5f483eecc727d71903dbed6
#
_entry.id   8be54da8e5f483eecc727d71903dbed6
#
_cell.length_a   1.000
_cell.length_b   1.000
_cell.length_c   1.000
_cell.angle_alpha   90.00
_cell.angle_beta   90.00
_cell.angle_gamma   90.00
#
_symmetry.space_group_name_H-M   'P 1'
#
loop_
_entity.id
_entity.type
_entity.pdbx_description
1 polymer ?
#
loop_
_entity_poly.entity_id
_entity_poly.type
_entity_poly.pdbx_seq_one_letter_code
_entity_poly.pdbx_strand_id
1 'polypeptide(L)'
;IQVAGLPGKWFTAPALPPHGEFDVDLPQSRALGAIGDSAIVDLLGFGAMAISFSAPQHQNLGHLLPRGGLETGALLTSAIHPAFQPLRLSIGVMCRTCVSENRAPIVSLGILDNEGKAGRLGGGIFQPPKDLFTEAVASLSQLP
;
A
#
# COMPACT_ATOMS: atom_id res chain seq x y z
N ILE A 1 -0.26 -10.98 1.38
CA ILE A 1 1.10 -10.55 1.76
C ILE A 1 1.98 -11.74 2.12
N GLN A 2 3.30 -11.57 2.00
CA GLN A 2 4.30 -12.43 2.62
C GLN A 2 5.11 -11.60 3.62
N VAL A 3 5.67 -12.26 4.62
CA VAL A 3 6.56 -11.63 5.61
C VAL A 3 7.90 -12.37 5.68
N ALA A 4 8.97 -11.64 5.89
CA ALA A 4 10.34 -12.16 5.82
C ALA A 4 10.60 -13.36 6.77
N GLY A 5 9.96 -13.37 7.93
CA GLY A 5 10.10 -14.47 8.91
C GLY A 5 9.35 -15.76 8.56
N LEU A 6 8.51 -15.77 7.51
CA LEU A 6 7.67 -16.89 7.11
C LEU A 6 7.77 -17.13 5.60
N PRO A 7 8.93 -17.57 5.10
CA PRO A 7 9.11 -17.79 3.66
C PRO A 7 8.11 -18.83 3.13
N GLY A 8 7.51 -18.52 1.99
CA GLY A 8 6.52 -19.39 1.35
C GLY A 8 5.11 -19.33 1.93
N LYS A 9 4.89 -18.70 3.09
CA LYS A 9 3.54 -18.52 3.64
C LYS A 9 2.90 -17.24 3.12
N TRP A 10 1.70 -17.38 2.55
CA TRP A 10 0.88 -16.28 2.06
C TRP A 10 -0.31 -16.03 2.99
N PHE A 11 -0.57 -14.75 3.25
CA PHE A 11 -1.79 -14.26 3.89
C PHE A 11 -2.58 -13.54 2.82
N THR A 12 -3.82 -13.96 2.57
CA THR A 12 -4.62 -13.51 1.44
C THR A 12 -5.99 -13.00 1.87
N ALA A 13 -6.49 -12.02 1.14
CA ALA A 13 -7.85 -11.52 1.26
C ALA A 13 -8.35 -11.07 -0.12
N PRO A 14 -9.67 -10.98 -0.35
CA PRO A 14 -10.20 -10.39 -1.56
C PRO A 14 -9.70 -8.95 -1.74
N ALA A 15 -9.24 -8.62 -2.95
CA ALA A 15 -8.84 -7.27 -3.28
C ALA A 15 -10.07 -6.46 -3.69
N LEU A 16 -10.44 -5.46 -2.90
CA LEU A 16 -11.46 -4.49 -3.24
C LEU A 16 -10.94 -3.52 -4.30
N PRO A 17 -11.83 -2.85 -5.06
CA PRO A 17 -11.42 -1.79 -5.97
C PRO A 17 -10.64 -0.67 -5.24
N PRO A 18 -9.62 -0.07 -5.88
CA PRO A 18 -8.95 1.09 -5.33
C PRO A 18 -9.90 2.27 -5.16
N HIS A 19 -9.67 3.07 -4.12
CA HIS A 19 -10.32 4.37 -3.97
C HIS A 19 -9.57 5.40 -4.82
N GLY A 20 -10.25 6.04 -5.77
CA GLY A 20 -9.59 6.98 -6.66
C GLY A 20 -10.52 7.60 -7.68
N GLU A 21 -9.93 8.28 -8.66
CA GLU A 21 -10.61 9.03 -9.69
C GLU A 21 -10.39 8.40 -11.06
N PHE A 22 -11.42 8.47 -11.90
CA PHE A 22 -11.34 8.01 -13.28
C PHE A 22 -10.96 9.18 -14.19
N ASP A 23 -10.08 8.88 -15.15
CA ASP A 23 -9.70 9.78 -16.24
C ASP A 23 -10.69 9.66 -17.42
N VAL A 24 -11.66 8.75 -17.32
CA VAL A 24 -12.64 8.40 -18.35
C VAL A 24 -14.07 8.47 -17.78
N ASP A 25 -15.04 8.76 -18.67
CA ASP A 25 -16.46 8.81 -18.29
C ASP A 25 -17.07 7.40 -18.24
N LEU A 26 -16.78 6.69 -17.15
CA LEU A 26 -17.32 5.37 -16.86
C LEU A 26 -17.76 5.30 -15.38
N PRO A 27 -18.76 4.46 -15.06
CA PRO A 27 -19.24 4.33 -13.69
C PRO A 27 -18.20 3.64 -12.79
N GLN A 28 -18.16 3.99 -11.51
CA GLN A 28 -17.24 3.41 -10.52
C GLN A 28 -17.36 1.87 -10.39
N SER A 29 -18.51 1.31 -10.74
CA SER A 29 -18.73 -0.14 -10.81
C SER A 29 -17.84 -0.87 -11.83
N ARG A 30 -17.18 -0.12 -12.73
CA ARG A 30 -16.22 -0.67 -13.70
C ARG A 30 -14.83 -0.92 -13.09
N ALA A 31 -14.56 -0.44 -11.89
CA ALA A 31 -13.28 -0.67 -11.25
C ALA A 31 -13.06 -2.15 -10.93
N LEU A 32 -11.95 -2.71 -11.41
CA LEU A 32 -11.45 -4.01 -11.00
C LEU A 32 -10.90 -3.94 -9.57
N GLY A 33 -10.93 -5.04 -8.85
CA GLY A 33 -10.19 -5.19 -7.58
C GLY A 33 -8.71 -4.86 -7.74
N ALA A 34 -8.10 -4.32 -6.70
CA ALA A 34 -6.69 -3.89 -6.74
C ALA A 34 -5.76 -4.99 -7.26
N ILE A 35 -5.07 -4.72 -8.34
CA ILE A 35 -4.11 -5.63 -8.98
C ILE A 35 -2.91 -4.83 -9.51
N GLY A 36 -1.73 -5.41 -9.42
CA GLY A 36 -0.50 -4.82 -9.92
C GLY A 36 0.69 -5.05 -8.99
N ASP A 37 1.87 -4.68 -9.48
CA ASP A 37 3.15 -4.81 -8.77
C ASP A 37 3.49 -3.60 -7.89
N SER A 38 2.74 -2.50 -8.00
CA SER A 38 2.93 -1.27 -7.19
C SER A 38 3.00 -1.56 -5.69
N ALA A 39 2.24 -2.55 -5.21
CA ALA A 39 2.26 -2.96 -3.81
C ALA A 39 3.66 -3.38 -3.32
N ILE A 40 4.50 -3.94 -4.18
CA ILE A 40 5.87 -4.34 -3.82
C ILE A 40 6.70 -3.09 -3.51
N VAL A 41 6.58 -2.07 -4.35
CA VAL A 41 7.31 -0.79 -4.23
C VAL A 41 6.82 -0.01 -3.00
N ASP A 42 5.50 0.10 -2.84
CA ASP A 42 4.90 0.82 -1.72
C ASP A 42 5.20 0.14 -0.37
N LEU A 43 5.11 -1.20 -0.30
CA LEU A 43 5.44 -1.95 0.92
C LEU A 43 6.94 -1.93 1.25
N LEU A 44 7.79 -1.68 0.26
CA LEU A 44 9.19 -1.40 0.51
C LEU A 44 9.42 -0.01 1.14
N GLY A 45 8.46 0.92 1.02
CA GLY A 45 8.51 2.25 1.61
C GLY A 45 8.60 3.40 0.60
N PHE A 46 8.36 3.10 -0.68
CA PHE A 46 8.32 4.10 -1.77
C PHE A 46 6.87 4.43 -2.16
N GLY A 47 6.67 5.00 -3.34
CA GLY A 47 5.34 5.31 -3.87
C GLY A 47 4.50 6.11 -2.89
N ALA A 48 3.29 5.64 -2.56
CA ALA A 48 2.39 6.30 -1.62
C ALA A 48 2.95 6.35 -0.18
N MET A 49 3.81 5.41 0.20
CA MET A 49 4.47 5.42 1.51
C MET A 49 5.54 6.51 1.63
N ALA A 50 6.09 6.99 0.52
CA ALA A 50 7.06 8.09 0.47
C ALA A 50 6.45 9.41 -0.01
N ILE A 51 5.13 9.54 -0.03
CA ILE A 51 4.42 10.69 -0.63
C ILE A 51 4.80 12.03 0.01
N SER A 52 5.15 12.05 1.29
CA SER A 52 5.63 13.24 1.99
C SER A 52 6.97 13.78 1.46
N PHE A 53 7.72 12.96 0.72
CA PHE A 53 8.98 13.34 0.08
C PHE A 53 8.82 13.78 -1.38
N SER A 54 7.59 13.69 -1.94
CA SER A 54 7.32 13.98 -3.34
C SER A 54 6.16 14.95 -3.52
N ALA A 55 6.46 16.23 -3.70
CA ALA A 55 5.44 17.24 -3.94
C ALA A 55 4.51 16.91 -5.13
N PRO A 56 4.99 16.41 -6.28
CA PRO A 56 4.12 16.02 -7.38
C PRO A 56 3.16 14.88 -7.02
N GLN A 57 3.66 13.86 -6.30
CA GLN A 57 2.78 12.77 -5.85
C GLN A 57 1.76 13.24 -4.83
N HIS A 58 2.16 14.11 -3.91
CA HIS A 58 1.24 14.69 -2.94
C HIS A 58 0.14 15.53 -3.63
N GLN A 59 0.48 16.30 -4.64
CA GLN A 59 -0.50 17.05 -5.43
C GLN A 59 -1.51 16.12 -6.13
N ASN A 60 -1.05 15.00 -6.66
CA ASN A 60 -1.89 14.09 -7.44
C ASN A 60 -2.72 13.11 -6.57
N LEU A 61 -2.19 12.67 -5.44
CA LEU A 61 -2.81 11.60 -4.64
C LEU A 61 -3.14 12.03 -3.20
N GLY A 62 -2.66 13.19 -2.76
CA GLY A 62 -2.81 13.63 -1.37
C GLY A 62 -4.27 13.75 -0.92
N HIS A 63 -5.16 14.15 -1.80
CA HIS A 63 -6.60 14.29 -1.55
C HIS A 63 -7.31 12.93 -1.38
N LEU A 64 -6.71 11.83 -1.87
CA LEU A 64 -7.23 10.47 -1.73
C LEU A 64 -6.76 9.80 -0.43
N LEU A 65 -5.75 10.35 0.23
CA LEU A 65 -5.17 9.73 1.41
C LEU A 65 -6.17 9.67 2.57
N PRO A 66 -6.17 8.58 3.34
CA PRO A 66 -6.93 8.52 4.58
C PRO A 66 -6.37 9.52 5.59
N ARG A 67 -7.14 9.80 6.63
CA ARG A 67 -6.66 10.65 7.75
C ARG A 67 -5.32 10.13 8.30
N GLY A 68 -4.34 11.01 8.37
CA GLY A 68 -2.96 10.67 8.77
C GLY A 68 -2.19 9.89 7.71
N GLY A 69 -2.64 9.89 6.46
CA GLY A 69 -1.99 9.15 5.36
C GLY A 69 -0.58 9.61 5.05
N LEU A 70 -0.30 10.90 5.21
CA LEU A 70 1.04 11.47 4.97
C LEU A 70 2.11 10.90 5.90
N GLU A 71 1.76 10.60 7.14
CA GLU A 71 2.66 10.08 8.17
C GLU A 71 2.80 8.56 8.10
N THR A 72 1.94 7.88 7.32
CA THR A 72 1.87 6.41 7.30
C THR A 72 3.21 5.78 6.94
N GLY A 73 3.93 6.32 5.95
CA GLY A 73 5.23 5.80 5.56
C GLY A 73 6.26 5.86 6.69
N ALA A 74 6.43 7.04 7.29
CA ALA A 74 7.37 7.23 8.40
C ALA A 74 7.01 6.38 9.63
N LEU A 75 5.71 6.16 9.86
CA LEU A 75 5.23 5.38 11.00
C LEU A 75 5.45 3.88 10.82
N LEU A 76 5.18 3.35 9.63
CA LEU A 76 5.16 1.90 9.39
C LEU A 76 6.49 1.32 8.90
N THR A 77 7.43 2.15 8.43
CA THR A 77 8.75 1.69 7.98
C THR A 77 9.79 1.80 9.09
N SER A 78 10.77 0.90 9.11
CA SER A 78 11.63 0.75 10.29
C SER A 78 13.12 0.96 10.05
N ALA A 79 13.60 0.83 8.83
CA ALA A 79 15.04 0.84 8.55
C ALA A 79 15.41 1.99 7.60
N ILE A 80 16.46 2.73 7.93
CA ILE A 80 17.06 3.70 7.02
C ILE A 80 18.15 2.98 6.22
N HIS A 81 17.89 2.77 4.93
CA HIS A 81 18.92 2.23 4.06
C HIS A 81 20.01 3.29 3.80
N PRO A 82 21.32 2.92 3.80
CA PRO A 82 22.41 3.90 3.62
C PRO A 82 22.26 4.79 2.38
N ALA A 83 21.79 4.27 1.27
CA ALA A 83 21.56 5.04 0.04
C ALA A 83 20.51 6.16 0.20
N PHE A 84 19.60 6.04 1.17
CA PHE A 84 18.51 7.00 1.41
C PHE A 84 18.73 7.81 2.70
N GLN A 85 19.85 7.63 3.36
CA GLN A 85 20.18 8.36 4.59
C GLN A 85 20.11 9.89 4.44
N PRO A 86 20.58 10.51 3.33
CA PRO A 86 20.45 11.94 3.15
C PRO A 86 19.00 12.44 3.11
N LEU A 87 18.08 11.60 2.65
CA LEU A 87 16.65 11.90 2.59
C LEU A 87 15.92 11.52 3.89
N ARG A 88 16.59 10.83 4.81
CA ARG A 88 16.00 10.25 6.03
C ARG A 88 14.78 9.36 5.71
N LEU A 89 14.75 8.73 4.54
CA LEU A 89 13.70 7.85 4.10
C LEU A 89 13.91 6.46 4.73
N SER A 90 12.94 6.04 5.53
CA SER A 90 12.88 4.69 6.07
C SER A 90 12.24 3.75 5.06
N ILE A 91 12.68 2.49 5.04
CA ILE A 91 12.17 1.45 4.16
C ILE A 91 11.74 0.20 4.95
N GLY A 92 10.93 -0.64 4.32
CA GLY A 92 10.46 -1.91 4.86
C GLY A 92 9.32 -1.74 5.85
N VAL A 93 8.09 -2.03 5.40
CA VAL A 93 6.91 -2.02 6.25
C VAL A 93 6.97 -3.14 7.27
N MET A 94 6.77 -2.78 8.55
CA MET A 94 6.78 -3.71 9.67
C MET A 94 5.38 -4.18 10.02
N CYS A 95 5.10 -5.48 9.87
CA CYS A 95 3.79 -6.05 10.22
C CYS A 95 3.40 -5.78 11.68
N ARG A 96 4.35 -5.86 12.61
CA ARG A 96 4.08 -5.57 14.03
C ARG A 96 3.62 -4.13 14.23
N THR A 97 4.24 -3.18 13.54
CA THR A 97 3.85 -1.77 13.61
C THR A 97 2.48 -1.55 12.97
N CYS A 98 2.16 -2.23 11.87
CA CYS A 98 0.80 -2.17 11.29
C CYS A 98 -0.26 -2.58 12.32
N VAL A 99 0.02 -3.60 13.13
CA VAL A 99 -0.90 -4.08 14.17
C VAL A 99 -0.96 -3.13 15.35
N SER A 100 0.18 -2.70 15.91
CA SER A 100 0.21 -1.82 17.09
C SER A 100 -0.40 -0.44 16.82
N GLU A 101 -0.16 0.11 15.62
CA GLU A 101 -0.71 1.40 15.19
C GLU A 101 -2.12 1.28 14.60
N ASN A 102 -2.65 0.05 14.50
CA ASN A 102 -3.92 -0.25 13.85
C ASN A 102 -4.04 0.41 12.46
N ARG A 103 -2.97 0.35 11.67
CA ARG A 103 -2.83 1.05 10.39
C ARG A 103 -2.29 0.12 9.31
N ALA A 104 -2.94 0.13 8.15
CA ALA A 104 -2.44 -0.55 6.95
C ALA A 104 -1.54 0.39 6.12
N PRO A 105 -0.56 -0.14 5.40
CA PRO A 105 0.17 0.63 4.40
C PRO A 105 -0.76 1.09 3.28
N ILE A 106 -0.31 2.10 2.54
CA ILE A 106 -1.03 2.67 1.41
C ILE A 106 -0.31 2.24 0.14
N VAL A 107 -1.07 1.72 -0.81
CA VAL A 107 -0.58 1.35 -2.15
C VAL A 107 -1.18 2.30 -3.17
N SER A 108 -0.34 2.92 -3.98
CA SER A 108 -0.74 3.73 -5.12
C SER A 108 -0.75 2.90 -6.40
N LEU A 109 -1.85 2.89 -7.14
CA LEU A 109 -1.97 2.07 -8.33
C LEU A 109 -2.95 2.62 -9.34
N GLY A 110 -2.85 2.14 -10.58
CA GLY A 110 -3.86 2.38 -11.61
C GLY A 110 -5.13 1.59 -11.33
N ILE A 111 -6.27 2.20 -11.59
CA ILE A 111 -7.57 1.54 -11.55
C ILE A 111 -7.81 0.94 -12.93
N LEU A 112 -8.04 -0.36 -12.99
CA LEU A 112 -8.28 -1.08 -14.24
C LEU A 112 -9.76 -1.39 -14.45
N ASP A 113 -10.12 -1.55 -15.70
CA ASP A 113 -11.46 -1.91 -16.12
C ASP A 113 -11.75 -3.40 -15.87
N ASN A 114 -12.80 -3.71 -15.11
CA ASN A 114 -13.19 -5.08 -14.81
C ASN A 114 -13.75 -5.85 -16.02
N GLU A 115 -14.14 -5.17 -17.09
CA GLU A 115 -14.53 -5.79 -18.35
C GLU A 115 -13.34 -5.97 -19.32
N GLY A 116 -12.16 -5.43 -18.99
CA GLY A 116 -10.98 -5.54 -19.83
C GLY A 116 -11.04 -4.76 -21.15
N LYS A 117 -12.02 -3.86 -21.33
CA LYS A 117 -12.26 -3.13 -22.59
C LYS A 117 -11.57 -1.77 -22.64
N ALA A 118 -11.66 -1.00 -21.55
CA ALA A 118 -11.15 0.36 -21.48
C ALA A 118 -9.70 0.44 -20.92
N GLY A 119 -9.14 -0.67 -20.46
CA GLY A 119 -7.80 -0.71 -19.90
C GLY A 119 -7.70 0.03 -18.57
N ARG A 120 -6.78 1.01 -18.46
CA ARG A 120 -6.65 1.85 -17.28
C ARG A 120 -7.76 2.90 -17.27
N LEU A 121 -8.50 2.97 -16.17
CA LEU A 121 -9.60 3.93 -15.99
C LEU A 121 -9.13 5.21 -15.27
N GLY A 122 -8.12 5.13 -14.42
CA GLY A 122 -7.64 6.25 -13.63
C GLY A 122 -6.58 5.85 -12.62
N GLY A 123 -6.40 6.68 -11.61
CA GLY A 123 -5.46 6.46 -10.51
C GLY A 123 -6.15 6.43 -9.15
N GLY A 124 -5.55 5.72 -8.20
CA GLY A 124 -6.11 5.62 -6.88
C GLY A 124 -5.15 5.03 -5.85
N ILE A 125 -5.70 4.83 -4.67
CA ILE A 125 -5.01 4.19 -3.55
C ILE A 125 -5.77 2.94 -3.11
N PHE A 126 -5.05 1.99 -2.56
CA PHE A 126 -5.59 0.79 -1.93
C PHE A 126 -4.92 0.56 -0.58
N GLN A 127 -5.69 0.19 0.41
CA GLN A 127 -5.17 -0.28 1.69
C GLN A 127 -5.54 -1.74 1.86
N PRO A 128 -4.56 -2.65 2.01
CA PRO A 128 -4.85 -4.05 2.28
C PRO A 128 -5.55 -4.20 3.63
N PRO A 129 -6.44 -5.19 3.78
CA PRO A 129 -7.11 -5.48 5.04
C PRO A 129 -6.11 -5.68 6.19
N LYS A 130 -6.38 -5.04 7.33
CA LYS A 130 -5.48 -5.09 8.50
C LYS A 130 -5.34 -6.47 9.12
N ASP A 131 -6.35 -7.33 8.94
CA ASP A 131 -6.35 -8.69 9.45
C ASP A 131 -5.19 -9.52 8.87
N LEU A 132 -4.76 -9.24 7.64
CA LEU A 132 -3.59 -9.88 7.04
C LEU A 132 -2.32 -9.69 7.88
N PHE A 133 -2.13 -8.50 8.45
CA PHE A 133 -0.99 -8.18 9.30
C PHE A 133 -1.12 -8.83 10.68
N THR A 134 -2.34 -8.86 11.22
CA THR A 134 -2.64 -9.53 12.50
C THR A 134 -2.36 -11.03 12.42
N GLU A 135 -2.83 -11.69 11.36
CA GLU A 135 -2.59 -13.11 11.10
C GLU A 135 -1.09 -13.41 10.90
N ALA A 136 -0.37 -12.52 10.18
CA ALA A 136 1.06 -12.65 9.98
C ALA A 136 1.84 -12.55 11.29
N VAL A 137 1.50 -11.57 12.15
CA VAL A 137 2.14 -11.41 13.46
C VAL A 137 1.85 -12.58 14.38
N ALA A 138 0.60 -13.06 14.43
CA ALA A 138 0.23 -14.24 15.18
C ALA A 138 1.02 -15.48 14.74
N SER A 139 1.21 -15.66 13.43
CA SER A 139 2.00 -16.77 12.89
C SER A 139 3.49 -16.65 13.21
N LEU A 140 4.06 -15.45 13.18
CA LEU A 140 5.46 -15.20 13.58
C LEU A 140 5.70 -15.51 15.06
N SER A 141 4.71 -15.29 15.92
CA SER A 141 4.81 -15.55 17.36
C SER A 141 4.77 -17.05 17.71
N GLN A 142 4.45 -17.90 16.76
CA GLN A 142 4.45 -19.36 16.91
C GLN A 142 5.76 -20.02 16.47
N LEU A 143 6.69 -19.24 15.94
CA LEU A 143 8.03 -19.75 15.61
C LEU A 143 8.80 -20.06 16.89
N PRO A 144 9.59 -21.15 16.90
CA PRO A 144 10.39 -21.54 18.05
C PRO A 144 11.50 -20.55 18.38
#